data_cd8650d11cdf35316b966d2d41691823
#
_entry.id   cd8650d11cdf35316b966d2d41691823
#
_cell.length_a   1.000
_cell.length_b   1.000
_cell.length_c   1.000
_cell.angle_alpha   90.00
_cell.angle_beta   90.00
_cell.angle_gamma   90.00
#
_symmetry.space_group_name_H-M   'P 1'
#
loop_
_entity.id
_entity.type
_entity.pdbx_description
1 polymer ?
#
loop_
_entity_poly.entity_id
_entity_poly.type
_entity_poly.pdbx_seq_one_letter_code
_entity_poly.pdbx_strand_id
1 'polypeptide(L)'
;MKHIIKMPPKQLVEFFEKHLDKIYWKSLCLNTNIPVEFFEKHLDRLDWTSLCWNTNIPVEFFEKYLDKVDWVELFRNMNISVEFFEKHFDKVYRYSLC
;
A
#
# COMPACT_ATOMS: atom_id res chain seq x y z
N MET A 1 -9.41 -1.78 -31.96
CA MET A 1 -8.97 -2.66 -30.90
C MET A 1 -7.86 -2.02 -30.09
N LYS A 2 -8.00 -2.01 -28.80
CA LYS A 2 -7.00 -1.38 -27.97
C LYS A 2 -5.86 -2.33 -27.66
N HIS A 3 -4.65 -1.87 -27.86
CA HIS A 3 -3.48 -2.59 -27.42
C HIS A 3 -3.11 -2.09 -26.02
N ILE A 4 -3.18 -2.99 -25.06
CA ILE A 4 -2.72 -2.67 -23.73
C ILE A 4 -1.28 -3.12 -23.64
N ILE A 5 -0.37 -2.16 -23.58
CA ILE A 5 1.04 -2.46 -23.39
C ILE A 5 1.27 -2.52 -21.91
N LYS A 6 1.57 -3.73 -21.42
CA LYS A 6 1.83 -3.93 -20.01
C LYS A 6 3.33 -3.88 -19.78
N MET A 7 3.76 -2.85 -19.10
CA MET A 7 5.16 -2.69 -18.78
C MET A 7 5.56 -3.66 -17.68
N PRO A 8 6.65 -4.43 -17.86
CA PRO A 8 7.13 -5.31 -16.78
C PRO A 8 7.45 -4.50 -15.52
N PRO A 9 7.32 -5.10 -14.33
CA PRO A 9 7.53 -4.37 -13.07
C PRO A 9 8.87 -3.65 -12.98
N LYS A 10 9.94 -4.25 -13.48
CA LYS A 10 11.26 -3.61 -13.43
C LYS A 10 11.29 -2.33 -14.25
N GLN A 11 10.77 -2.36 -15.48
CA GLN A 11 10.72 -1.16 -16.33
C GLN A 11 9.79 -0.11 -15.75
N LEU A 12 8.69 -0.55 -15.16
CA LEU A 12 7.73 0.34 -14.55
C LEU A 12 8.36 1.09 -13.38
N VAL A 13 9.11 0.39 -12.55
CA VAL A 13 9.82 1.00 -11.43
C VAL A 13 10.84 2.02 -11.94
N GLU A 14 11.63 1.65 -12.95
CA GLU A 14 12.61 2.56 -13.53
C GLU A 14 11.94 3.83 -14.06
N PHE A 15 10.80 3.67 -14.72
CA PHE A 15 10.05 4.81 -15.23
C PHE A 15 9.62 5.74 -14.10
N PHE A 16 9.05 5.20 -13.04
CA PHE A 16 8.58 6.02 -11.92
C PHE A 16 9.72 6.66 -11.15
N GLU A 17 10.87 5.98 -11.03
CA GLU A 17 12.03 6.57 -10.36
C GLU A 17 12.52 7.83 -11.07
N LYS A 18 12.32 7.90 -12.37
CA LYS A 18 12.72 9.09 -13.14
C LYS A 18 11.70 10.23 -13.06
N HIS A 19 10.51 9.99 -12.53
CA HIS A 19 9.42 10.95 -12.58
C HIS A 19 8.72 11.11 -11.23
N LEU A 20 9.46 10.98 -10.15
CA LEU A 20 8.90 10.98 -8.80
C LEU A 20 8.02 12.20 -8.50
N ASP A 21 8.41 13.37 -9.02
CA ASP A 21 7.66 14.61 -8.74
C ASP A 21 6.36 14.72 -9.52
N LYS A 22 6.16 13.83 -10.48
CA LYS A 22 4.96 13.84 -11.33
C LYS A 22 4.01 12.70 -11.02
N ILE A 23 4.35 11.88 -10.04
CA ILE A 23 3.51 10.74 -9.67
C ILE A 23 2.29 11.21 -8.89
N TYR A 24 1.12 10.69 -9.30
CA TYR A 24 -0.07 10.82 -8.47
C TYR A 24 -0.10 9.65 -7.49
N TRP A 25 0.43 9.89 -6.30
CA TRP A 25 0.70 8.82 -5.34
C TRP A 25 -0.54 8.08 -4.86
N LYS A 26 -1.67 8.76 -4.79
CA LYS A 26 -2.91 8.11 -4.40
C LYS A 26 -3.26 6.97 -5.35
N SER A 27 -3.16 7.20 -6.65
CA SER A 27 -3.42 6.17 -7.65
C SER A 27 -2.33 5.12 -7.69
N LEU A 28 -1.07 5.54 -7.58
CA LEU A 28 0.05 4.61 -7.65
C LEU A 28 0.01 3.61 -6.50
N CYS A 29 -0.36 4.07 -5.31
CA CYS A 29 -0.44 3.18 -4.15
C CYS A 29 -1.52 2.11 -4.29
N LEU A 30 -2.49 2.31 -5.19
CA LEU A 30 -3.51 1.30 -5.49
C LEU A 30 -3.09 0.33 -6.58
N ASN A 31 -1.99 0.61 -7.26
CA ASN A 31 -1.57 -0.20 -8.40
C ASN A 31 -0.90 -1.48 -7.92
N THR A 32 -1.52 -2.62 -8.21
CA THR A 32 -1.04 -3.93 -7.74
C THR A 32 0.13 -4.47 -8.54
N ASN A 33 0.56 -3.76 -9.59
CA ASN A 33 1.71 -4.16 -10.40
C ASN A 33 3.02 -3.53 -9.92
N ILE A 34 2.96 -2.69 -8.89
CA ILE A 34 4.16 -2.05 -8.35
C ILE A 34 4.72 -2.93 -7.25
N PRO A 35 6.01 -3.30 -7.33
CA PRO A 35 6.63 -4.11 -6.28
C PRO A 35 6.67 -3.33 -4.96
N VAL A 36 6.50 -4.05 -3.85
CA VAL A 36 6.51 -3.42 -2.53
C VAL A 36 7.83 -2.72 -2.24
N GLU A 37 8.93 -3.19 -2.83
CA GLU A 37 10.25 -2.58 -2.67
C GLU A 37 10.28 -1.13 -3.15
N PHE A 38 9.53 -0.80 -4.18
CA PHE A 38 9.43 0.57 -4.64
C PHE A 38 8.77 1.44 -3.56
N PHE A 39 7.70 0.96 -2.97
CA PHE A 39 7.02 1.71 -1.92
C PHE A 39 7.91 1.90 -0.69
N GLU A 40 8.72 0.90 -0.37
CA GLU A 40 9.62 0.99 0.79
C GLU A 40 10.70 2.06 0.61
N LYS A 41 11.06 2.38 -0.63
CA LYS A 41 12.04 3.44 -0.89
C LYS A 41 11.46 4.84 -0.76
N HIS A 42 10.14 4.98 -0.73
CA HIS A 42 9.50 6.29 -0.81
C HIS A 42 8.42 6.45 0.26
N LEU A 43 8.72 6.01 1.47
CA LEU A 43 7.74 5.98 2.56
C LEU A 43 7.09 7.33 2.86
N ASP A 44 7.84 8.41 2.68
CA ASP A 44 7.37 9.76 2.97
C ASP A 44 6.42 10.30 1.90
N ARG A 45 6.31 9.61 0.77
CA ARG A 45 5.44 10.04 -0.32
C ARG A 45 4.17 9.20 -0.45
N LEU A 46 4.07 8.10 0.28
CA LEU A 46 2.96 7.16 0.14
C LEU A 46 1.64 7.73 0.65
N ASP A 47 0.58 7.40 -0.06
CA ASP A 47 -0.78 7.60 0.43
C ASP A 47 -1.18 6.35 1.18
N TRP A 48 -1.11 6.39 2.51
CA TRP A 48 -1.32 5.20 3.33
C TRP A 48 -2.76 4.69 3.30
N THR A 49 -3.72 5.59 3.12
CA THR A 49 -5.12 5.18 2.96
C THR A 49 -5.28 4.30 1.73
N SER A 50 -4.73 4.75 0.59
CA SER A 50 -4.80 3.97 -0.65
C SER A 50 -4.02 2.67 -0.55
N LEU A 51 -2.85 2.72 0.10
CA LEU A 51 -2.00 1.55 0.23
C LEU A 51 -2.69 0.42 1.01
N CYS A 52 -3.52 0.78 1.98
CA CYS A 52 -4.29 -0.21 2.73
C CYS A 52 -5.26 -1.00 1.86
N TRP A 53 -5.62 -0.48 0.69
CA TRP A 53 -6.51 -1.16 -0.24
C TRP A 53 -5.78 -1.93 -1.32
N ASN A 54 -4.45 -1.86 -1.35
CA ASN A 54 -3.65 -2.55 -2.35
C ASN A 54 -3.49 -4.01 -1.93
N THR A 55 -4.13 -4.91 -2.67
CA THR A 55 -4.16 -6.34 -2.32
C THR A 55 -2.84 -7.05 -2.55
N ASN A 56 -1.87 -6.38 -3.18
CA ASN A 56 -0.54 -6.97 -3.42
C ASN A 56 0.48 -6.59 -2.35
N ILE A 57 0.08 -5.83 -1.34
CA ILE A 57 0.97 -5.47 -0.24
C ILE A 57 0.87 -6.56 0.83
N PRO A 58 1.99 -7.22 1.17
CA PRO A 58 1.94 -8.28 2.17
C PRO A 58 1.76 -7.68 3.57
N VAL A 59 1.16 -8.45 4.46
CA VAL A 59 0.90 -7.99 5.83
C VAL A 59 2.19 -7.63 6.56
N GLU A 60 3.31 -8.27 6.19
CA GLU A 60 4.62 -7.98 6.76
C GLU A 60 5.05 -6.54 6.54
N PHE A 61 4.64 -5.95 5.43
CA PHE A 61 4.92 -4.54 5.17
C PHE A 61 4.22 -3.67 6.21
N PHE A 62 2.94 -3.93 6.46
CA PHE A 62 2.20 -3.16 7.46
C PHE A 62 2.75 -3.38 8.87
N GLU A 63 3.25 -4.58 9.16
CA GLU A 63 3.88 -4.86 10.45
C GLU A 63 5.09 -3.97 10.71
N LYS A 64 5.82 -3.61 9.67
CA LYS A 64 6.99 -2.73 9.82
C LYS A 64 6.62 -1.29 10.09
N TYR A 65 5.42 -0.87 9.66
CA TYR A 65 5.07 0.55 9.64
C TYR A 65 3.75 0.80 10.37
N LEU A 66 3.60 0.20 11.54
CA LEU A 66 2.35 0.26 12.30
C LEU A 66 1.94 1.70 12.67
N ASP A 67 2.92 2.58 12.81
CA ASP A 67 2.66 3.98 13.14
C ASP A 67 2.17 4.80 11.94
N LYS A 68 2.28 4.25 10.73
CA LYS A 68 1.86 4.94 9.51
C LYS A 68 0.56 4.38 8.92
N VAL A 69 0.13 3.23 9.37
CA VAL A 69 -1.04 2.54 8.84
C VAL A 69 -2.31 3.33 9.12
N ASP A 70 -3.18 3.41 8.12
CA ASP A 70 -4.53 3.89 8.30
C ASP A 70 -5.39 2.73 8.82
N TRP A 71 -5.56 2.66 10.14
CA TRP A 71 -6.20 1.51 10.78
C TRP A 71 -7.67 1.36 10.39
N VAL A 72 -8.37 2.46 10.16
CA VAL A 72 -9.76 2.39 9.73
C VAL A 72 -9.86 1.68 8.38
N GLU A 73 -9.02 2.08 7.42
CA GLU A 73 -9.07 1.51 6.08
C GLU A 73 -8.49 0.10 6.07
N LEU A 74 -7.44 -0.14 6.84
CA LEU A 74 -6.86 -1.48 6.92
C LEU A 74 -7.84 -2.48 7.50
N PHE A 75 -8.60 -2.06 8.50
CA PHE A 75 -9.61 -2.90 9.12
C PHE A 75 -10.68 -3.33 8.11
N ARG A 76 -10.96 -2.47 7.12
CA ARG A 76 -11.91 -2.77 6.07
C ARG A 76 -11.35 -3.67 4.98
N ASN A 77 -10.04 -3.84 4.92
CA ASN A 77 -9.39 -4.64 3.90
C ASN A 77 -9.62 -6.13 4.18
N MET A 78 -10.36 -6.79 3.29
CA MET A 78 -10.76 -8.19 3.47
C MET A 78 -9.61 -9.17 3.29
N ASN A 79 -8.44 -8.71 2.82
CA ASN A 79 -7.28 -9.58 2.63
C ASN A 79 -6.37 -9.65 3.85
N ILE A 80 -6.69 -8.92 4.90
CA ILE A 80 -5.91 -8.94 6.12
C ILE A 80 -6.57 -9.89 7.10
N SER A 81 -5.79 -10.79 7.70
CA SER A 81 -6.34 -11.82 8.56
C SER A 81 -6.79 -11.28 9.91
N VAL A 82 -7.72 -12.00 10.51
CA VAL A 82 -8.20 -11.67 11.87
C VAL A 82 -7.04 -11.71 12.88
N GLU A 83 -6.09 -12.65 12.69
CA GLU A 83 -4.95 -12.76 13.60
C GLU A 83 -4.12 -11.49 13.65
N PHE A 84 -3.96 -10.82 12.52
CA PHE A 84 -3.24 -9.55 12.49
C PHE A 84 -3.96 -8.51 13.36
N PHE A 85 -5.27 -8.42 13.23
CA PHE A 85 -6.05 -7.45 14.01
C PHE A 85 -6.09 -7.79 15.49
N GLU A 86 -6.15 -9.07 15.83
CA GLU A 86 -6.09 -9.47 17.23
C GLU A 86 -4.75 -9.11 17.86
N LYS A 87 -3.67 -9.32 17.12
CA LYS A 87 -2.33 -8.99 17.59
C LYS A 87 -2.20 -7.49 17.87
N HIS A 88 -2.93 -6.66 17.14
CA HIS A 88 -2.86 -5.21 17.26
C HIS A 88 -4.18 -4.63 17.75
N PHE A 89 -4.86 -5.34 18.61
CA PHE A 89 -6.21 -4.98 19.04
C PHE A 89 -6.30 -3.56 19.61
N ASP A 90 -5.31 -3.13 20.38
CA ASP A 90 -5.32 -1.80 20.97
C ASP A 90 -5.43 -0.71 19.90
N LYS A 91 -4.73 -0.89 18.79
CA LYS A 91 -4.75 0.10 17.71
C LYS A 91 -6.06 0.04 16.93
N VAL A 92 -6.55 -1.17 16.67
CA VAL A 92 -7.81 -1.35 15.97
C VAL A 92 -8.95 -0.73 16.77
N TYR A 93 -9.00 -1.04 18.05
CA TYR A 93 -10.04 -0.53 18.93
C TYR A 93 -9.98 1.00 19.00
N ARG A 94 -8.78 1.55 19.18
CA ARG A 94 -8.61 3.00 19.38
C ARG A 94 -9.00 3.81 18.15
N TYR A 95 -8.66 3.30 16.96
CA TYR A 95 -8.77 4.09 15.73
C TYR A 95 -9.92 3.67 14.82
N SER A 96 -10.49 2.48 15.02
CA SER A 96 -11.50 1.96 14.10
C SER A 96 -12.85 1.67 14.76
N LEU A 97 -12.85 1.38 16.04
CA LEU A 97 -14.03 0.90 16.74
C LEU A 97 -14.60 1.90 17.76
N CYS A 98 -13.92 3.01 17.94
CA CYS A 98 -14.41 4.04 18.88
C CYS A 98 -15.49 4.88 18.24
#